data_0f49e671809e1e8bed324439f6f46628
#
_entry.id   0f49e671809e1e8bed324439f6f46628
#
_cell.length_a   1.000
_cell.length_b   1.000
_cell.length_c   1.000
_cell.angle_alpha   90.00
_cell.angle_beta   90.00
_cell.angle_gamma   90.00
#
_symmetry.space_group_name_H-M   'P 1'
#
loop_
_entity.id
_entity.type
_entity.pdbx_description
1 polymer ?
#
loop_
_entity_poly.entity_id
_entity_poly.type
_entity_poly.pdbx_seq_one_letter_code
_entity_poly.pdbx_strand_id
1 'polypeptide(L)'
;EMCPCVEEKDQVRFEFVEGESLETRIHRHAETNDYEALKEDYRFLAKIIFSVKGMHVFEPGQKFEEIFGNPEFKEAQHSADISNVDMIPANLLLGEKKILADYEWVFFFEIPLEFIYARSIFLQEAVCNLEKKQLEELYAIGRVDMEEVPVYYQMEVNFQEYVSGKGEKYALSHLYEKMHCKSYPVSEWDYKSQFFSICIEGFSEGKWEEISYEETIHSEIQKKI
;
A
#
# COMPACT_ATOMS: atom_id res chain seq x y z
N GLU A 1 11.80 -12.66 7.21
CA GLU A 1 12.60 -13.20 6.09
C GLU A 1 11.93 -12.79 4.76
N MET A 2 12.72 -12.64 3.70
CA MET A 2 12.19 -12.46 2.34
C MET A 2 11.84 -13.82 1.74
N CYS A 3 10.86 -13.84 0.84
CA CYS A 3 10.50 -15.08 0.14
C CYS A 3 11.71 -15.62 -0.62
N PRO A 4 12.13 -16.87 -0.40
CA PRO A 4 13.25 -17.47 -1.12
C PRO A 4 12.93 -17.61 -2.61
N CYS A 5 13.87 -17.23 -3.45
CA CYS A 5 13.78 -17.45 -4.89
C CYS A 5 15.09 -17.97 -5.48
N VAL A 6 14.98 -18.68 -6.57
CA VAL A 6 16.13 -19.26 -7.31
C VAL A 6 15.97 -18.91 -8.78
N GLU A 7 17.02 -18.35 -9.37
CA GLU A 7 17.10 -18.16 -10.81
C GLU A 7 17.44 -19.48 -11.50
N GLU A 8 16.59 -19.91 -12.44
CA GLU A 8 16.75 -21.14 -13.20
C GLU A 8 16.67 -20.81 -14.72
N LYS A 9 17.81 -20.62 -15.37
CA LYS A 9 17.92 -20.31 -16.81
C LYS A 9 17.07 -19.08 -17.21
N ASP A 10 15.85 -19.33 -17.72
CA ASP A 10 14.96 -18.29 -18.28
C ASP A 10 13.77 -17.99 -17.35
N GLN A 11 13.81 -18.46 -16.13
CA GLN A 11 12.72 -18.27 -15.14
C GLN A 11 13.25 -18.10 -13.73
N VAL A 12 12.44 -17.43 -12.89
CA VAL A 12 12.66 -17.34 -11.45
C VAL A 12 11.63 -18.23 -10.76
N ARG A 13 12.11 -19.14 -9.90
CA ARG A 13 11.26 -19.99 -9.11
C ARG A 13 11.21 -19.48 -7.67
N PHE A 14 10.02 -19.16 -7.19
CA PHE A 14 9.77 -18.85 -5.79
C PHE A 14 9.35 -20.11 -5.02
N GLU A 15 9.78 -20.21 -3.78
CA GLU A 15 9.28 -21.24 -2.87
C GLU A 15 7.82 -20.88 -2.49
N PHE A 16 6.94 -21.88 -2.55
CA PHE A 16 5.57 -21.69 -2.05
C PHE A 16 5.59 -21.57 -0.53
N VAL A 17 5.05 -20.47 -0.02
CA VAL A 17 4.96 -20.22 1.42
C VAL A 17 3.53 -20.43 1.87
N GLU A 18 3.32 -21.41 2.76
CA GLU A 18 2.03 -21.67 3.37
C GLU A 18 1.80 -20.68 4.53
N GLY A 19 0.64 -20.02 4.52
CA GLY A 19 0.24 -19.05 5.55
C GLY A 19 -0.85 -18.10 5.07
N GLU A 20 -1.48 -17.40 6.00
CA GLU A 20 -2.38 -16.28 5.67
C GLU A 20 -1.60 -14.96 5.57
N SER A 21 -2.06 -14.01 4.76
CA SER A 21 -1.50 -12.67 4.78
C SER A 21 -1.94 -11.91 6.05
N LEU A 22 -1.12 -10.95 6.47
CA LEU A 22 -1.51 -10.05 7.57
C LEU A 22 -2.79 -9.27 7.21
N GLU A 23 -2.99 -8.93 5.94
CA GLU A 23 -4.20 -8.30 5.42
C GLU A 23 -5.44 -9.16 5.68
N THR A 24 -5.40 -10.46 5.32
CA THR A 24 -6.51 -11.37 5.59
C THR A 24 -6.88 -11.40 7.07
N ARG A 25 -5.88 -11.35 7.95
CA ARG A 25 -6.09 -11.32 9.41
C ARG A 25 -6.69 -9.99 9.87
N ILE A 26 -6.20 -8.85 9.34
CA ILE A 26 -6.75 -7.52 9.59
C ILE A 26 -8.22 -7.45 9.16
N HIS A 27 -8.55 -7.93 7.96
CA HIS A 27 -9.93 -7.99 7.47
C HIS A 27 -10.85 -8.78 8.41
N ARG A 28 -10.41 -9.96 8.84
CA ARG A 28 -11.17 -10.80 9.78
C ARG A 28 -11.43 -10.09 11.11
N HIS A 29 -10.44 -9.39 11.69
CA HIS A 29 -10.62 -8.64 12.93
C HIS A 29 -11.55 -7.43 12.73
N ALA A 30 -11.47 -6.76 11.59
CA ALA A 30 -12.38 -5.67 11.25
C ALA A 30 -13.84 -6.16 11.09
N GLU A 31 -14.06 -7.26 10.37
CA GLU A 31 -15.39 -7.87 10.19
C GLU A 31 -16.03 -8.32 11.50
N THR A 32 -15.22 -8.80 12.44
CA THR A 32 -15.67 -9.21 13.76
C THR A 32 -15.75 -8.05 14.77
N ASN A 33 -15.42 -6.83 14.35
CA ASN A 33 -15.30 -5.65 15.21
C ASN A 33 -14.35 -5.85 16.41
N ASP A 34 -13.34 -6.69 16.26
CA ASP A 34 -12.28 -6.90 17.26
C ASP A 34 -11.17 -5.86 17.11
N TYR A 35 -11.45 -4.65 17.56
CA TYR A 35 -10.53 -3.53 17.43
C TYR A 35 -9.20 -3.74 18.18
N GLU A 36 -9.23 -4.43 19.33
CA GLU A 36 -7.99 -4.70 20.08
C GLU A 36 -7.08 -5.66 19.33
N ALA A 37 -7.62 -6.73 18.73
CA ALA A 37 -6.85 -7.63 17.89
C ALA A 37 -6.31 -6.92 16.64
N LEU A 38 -7.10 -6.06 16.04
CA LEU A 38 -6.67 -5.23 14.90
C LEU A 38 -5.51 -4.29 15.29
N LYS A 39 -5.55 -3.66 16.46
CA LYS A 39 -4.42 -2.85 16.97
C LYS A 39 -3.15 -3.68 17.18
N GLU A 40 -3.28 -4.92 17.67
CA GLU A 40 -2.10 -5.80 17.83
C GLU A 40 -1.48 -6.14 16.48
N ASP A 41 -2.26 -6.30 15.42
CA ASP A 41 -1.74 -6.51 14.06
C ASP A 41 -0.93 -5.31 13.58
N TYR A 42 -1.42 -4.10 13.80
CA TYR A 42 -0.69 -2.89 13.45
C TYR A 42 0.54 -2.65 14.35
N ARG A 43 0.50 -3.01 15.63
CA ARG A 43 1.69 -3.02 16.50
C ARG A 43 2.75 -3.98 16.00
N PHE A 44 2.31 -5.16 15.58
CA PHE A 44 3.20 -6.14 14.97
C PHE A 44 3.85 -5.63 13.69
N LEU A 45 3.08 -5.02 12.80
CA LEU A 45 3.59 -4.41 11.56
C LEU A 45 4.57 -3.26 11.86
N ALA A 46 4.20 -2.34 12.75
CA ALA A 46 5.07 -1.24 13.18
C ALA A 46 6.40 -1.76 13.72
N LYS A 47 6.36 -2.81 14.55
CA LYS A 47 7.58 -3.45 15.06
C LYS A 47 8.48 -3.97 13.94
N ILE A 48 7.93 -4.50 12.86
CA ILE A 48 8.72 -4.96 11.71
C ILE A 48 9.32 -3.75 10.98
N ILE A 49 8.51 -2.75 10.65
CA ILE A 49 8.94 -1.56 9.91
C ILE A 49 10.05 -0.82 10.66
N PHE A 50 9.87 -0.56 11.95
CA PHE A 50 10.83 0.19 12.77
C PHE A 50 11.97 -0.68 13.37
N SER A 51 12.06 -1.97 13.01
CA SER A 51 13.17 -2.84 13.45
C SER A 51 14.37 -2.86 12.50
N VAL A 52 14.39 -2.00 11.51
CA VAL A 52 15.49 -1.88 10.54
C VAL A 52 16.80 -1.51 11.22
N LYS A 53 17.90 -2.10 10.73
CA LYS A 53 19.23 -1.76 11.24
C LYS A 53 19.67 -0.40 10.71
N GLY A 54 20.35 0.37 11.58
CA GLY A 54 20.87 1.67 11.19
C GLY A 54 19.81 2.75 11.05
N MET A 55 18.67 2.61 11.74
CA MET A 55 17.65 3.66 11.75
C MET A 55 18.22 4.98 12.23
N HIS A 56 17.97 6.04 11.50
CA HIS A 56 18.43 7.40 11.75
C HIS A 56 17.36 8.42 11.36
N VAL A 57 17.62 9.70 11.59
CA VAL A 57 16.73 10.77 11.14
C VAL A 57 16.77 10.86 9.62
N PHE A 58 15.62 10.94 9.00
CA PHE A 58 15.45 11.04 7.55
C PHE A 58 16.01 12.37 7.02
N GLU A 59 16.79 12.29 5.95
CA GLU A 59 17.25 13.45 5.19
C GLU A 59 16.89 13.24 3.70
N PRO A 60 16.07 14.11 3.09
CA PRO A 60 15.65 13.94 1.71
C PRO A 60 16.83 14.07 0.75
N GLY A 61 17.03 13.07 -0.09
CA GLY A 61 17.98 13.10 -1.19
C GLY A 61 17.30 13.32 -2.54
N GLN A 62 18.08 13.67 -3.57
CA GLN A 62 17.57 13.99 -4.90
C GLN A 62 16.65 12.87 -5.47
N LYS A 63 17.02 11.60 -5.32
CA LYS A 63 16.21 10.46 -5.82
C LYS A 63 14.86 10.34 -5.10
N PHE A 64 14.84 10.65 -3.81
CA PHE A 64 13.61 10.70 -3.04
C PHE A 64 12.70 11.82 -3.57
N GLU A 65 13.25 13.03 -3.75
CA GLU A 65 12.49 14.18 -4.24
C GLU A 65 11.92 13.94 -5.66
N GLU A 66 12.67 13.26 -6.52
CA GLU A 66 12.23 12.91 -7.88
C GLU A 66 11.00 11.98 -7.91
N ILE A 67 10.84 11.13 -6.90
CA ILE A 67 9.78 10.12 -6.82
C ILE A 67 8.63 10.56 -5.92
N PHE A 68 8.94 11.05 -4.74
CA PHE A 68 7.97 11.36 -3.69
C PHE A 68 7.66 12.86 -3.56
N GLY A 69 8.40 13.72 -4.28
CA GLY A 69 8.28 15.17 -4.17
C GLY A 69 9.06 15.75 -2.99
N ASN A 70 8.70 16.97 -2.60
CA ASN A 70 9.33 17.69 -1.49
C ASN A 70 8.32 17.85 -0.33
N PRO A 71 8.06 16.80 0.45
CA PRO A 71 7.15 16.88 1.58
C PRO A 71 7.73 17.75 2.70
N GLU A 72 6.88 18.58 3.32
CA GLU A 72 7.22 19.35 4.50
C GLU A 72 6.63 18.65 5.74
N PHE A 73 7.49 18.05 6.54
CA PHE A 73 7.11 17.39 7.79
C PHE A 73 7.20 18.35 8.97
N LYS A 74 6.26 18.23 9.91
CA LYS A 74 6.27 18.99 11.17
C LYS A 74 7.25 18.41 12.17
N GLU A 75 7.36 17.08 12.18
CA GLU A 75 8.23 16.34 13.09
C GLU A 75 9.34 15.62 12.32
N ALA A 76 10.43 15.33 13.00
CA ALA A 76 11.54 14.58 12.43
C ALA A 76 11.09 13.15 12.10
N GLN A 77 11.28 12.75 10.84
CA GLN A 77 10.99 11.41 10.37
C GLN A 77 12.18 10.48 10.56
N HIS A 78 11.95 9.17 10.55
CA HIS A 78 13.01 8.16 10.64
C HIS A 78 13.14 7.42 9.31
N SER A 79 14.36 6.99 9.00
CA SER A 79 14.67 6.24 7.78
C SER A 79 15.77 5.22 8.01
N ALA A 80 16.12 4.49 6.97
CA ALA A 80 17.27 3.63 6.85
C ALA A 80 17.85 3.73 5.44
N ASP A 81 19.11 3.29 5.24
CA ASP A 81 19.80 3.34 3.95
C ASP A 81 19.08 2.56 2.84
N ILE A 82 18.27 1.56 3.23
CA ILE A 82 17.48 0.72 2.34
C ILE A 82 16.05 0.74 2.84
N SER A 83 15.13 1.07 1.94
CA SER A 83 13.71 1.20 2.23
C SER A 83 12.88 0.27 1.34
N ASN A 84 11.95 -0.46 1.94
CA ASN A 84 10.99 -1.28 1.21
C ASN A 84 9.59 -0.68 1.34
N VAL A 85 9.10 -0.08 0.26
CA VAL A 85 7.76 0.55 0.21
C VAL A 85 6.65 -0.50 0.19
N ASP A 86 6.95 -1.72 -0.27
CA ASP A 86 5.97 -2.82 -0.31
C ASP A 86 5.81 -3.57 1.02
N MET A 87 6.29 -3.00 2.12
CA MET A 87 6.07 -3.57 3.45
C MET A 87 4.66 -3.26 3.94
N ILE A 88 3.68 -3.75 3.20
CA ILE A 88 2.24 -3.63 3.46
C ILE A 88 1.65 -4.96 3.96
N PRO A 89 0.48 -4.94 4.62
CA PRO A 89 -0.15 -6.15 5.15
C PRO A 89 -0.36 -7.27 4.14
N ALA A 90 -0.70 -6.96 2.89
CA ALA A 90 -0.93 -7.94 1.83
C ALA A 90 0.32 -8.80 1.54
N ASN A 91 1.50 -8.21 1.66
CA ASN A 91 2.77 -8.84 1.31
C ASN A 91 3.43 -9.59 2.48
N LEU A 92 2.84 -9.54 3.68
CA LEU A 92 3.38 -10.20 4.86
C LEU A 92 2.62 -11.49 5.17
N LEU A 93 3.22 -12.63 4.85
CA LEU A 93 2.67 -13.96 5.09
C LEU A 93 3.01 -14.45 6.50
N LEU A 94 2.00 -14.97 7.19
CA LEU A 94 2.04 -15.43 8.58
C LEU A 94 1.86 -16.95 8.61
N GLY A 95 2.94 -17.68 8.50
CA GLY A 95 2.99 -19.13 8.64
C GLY A 95 3.91 -19.55 9.80
N GLU A 96 4.56 -20.69 9.69
CA GLU A 96 5.62 -21.10 10.62
C GLU A 96 6.73 -20.05 10.69
N LYS A 97 7.03 -19.43 9.56
CA LYS A 97 7.89 -18.27 9.44
C LYS A 97 7.06 -17.06 8.97
N LYS A 98 7.58 -15.87 9.26
CA LYS A 98 7.04 -14.61 8.76
C LYS A 98 7.83 -14.25 7.52
N ILE A 99 7.16 -14.24 6.38
CA ILE A 99 7.78 -14.08 5.06
C ILE A 99 7.22 -12.82 4.40
N LEU A 100 8.11 -11.96 3.92
CA LEU A 100 7.77 -10.88 3.01
C LEU A 100 7.77 -11.47 1.59
N ALA A 101 6.59 -11.51 0.96
CA ALA A 101 6.37 -12.20 -0.31
C ALA A 101 6.73 -11.32 -1.51
N ASP A 102 6.44 -10.03 -1.42
CA ASP A 102 6.68 -9.06 -2.47
C ASP A 102 7.63 -7.97 -1.98
N TYR A 103 8.63 -7.64 -2.80
CA TYR A 103 9.68 -6.67 -2.48
C TYR A 103 10.26 -6.02 -3.74
N GLU A 104 9.46 -5.84 -4.78
CA GLU A 104 9.93 -5.24 -6.03
C GLU A 104 10.28 -3.76 -5.89
N TRP A 105 9.62 -3.05 -4.96
CA TRP A 105 9.87 -1.64 -4.68
C TRP A 105 10.79 -1.44 -3.47
N VAL A 106 11.98 -2.02 -3.56
CA VAL A 106 13.07 -1.78 -2.61
C VAL A 106 14.01 -0.73 -3.18
N PHE A 107 14.18 0.35 -2.44
CA PHE A 107 15.02 1.47 -2.81
C PHE A 107 16.32 1.52 -1.97
N PHE A 108 17.43 1.84 -2.62
CA PHE A 108 18.73 2.05 -1.97
C PHE A 108 18.95 3.53 -1.66
N PHE A 109 17.95 4.15 -1.07
CA PHE A 109 17.95 5.50 -0.53
C PHE A 109 16.88 5.61 0.55
N GLU A 110 16.98 6.70 1.32
CA GLU A 110 16.13 6.94 2.47
C GLU A 110 14.69 7.27 2.08
N ILE A 111 13.73 6.62 2.77
CA ILE A 111 12.30 6.92 2.70
C ILE A 111 11.78 6.91 4.14
N PRO A 112 10.92 7.86 4.55
CA PRO A 112 10.36 7.88 5.90
C PRO A 112 9.67 6.57 6.26
N LEU A 113 10.04 5.96 7.37
CA LEU A 113 9.39 4.73 7.88
C LEU A 113 7.95 5.01 8.31
N GLU A 114 7.69 6.22 8.77
CA GLU A 114 6.35 6.72 9.10
C GLU A 114 5.45 6.73 7.87
N PHE A 115 5.97 7.11 6.69
CA PHE A 115 5.25 7.00 5.41
C PHE A 115 4.93 5.54 5.08
N ILE A 116 5.92 4.63 5.17
CA ILE A 116 5.72 3.21 4.88
C ILE A 116 4.64 2.64 5.80
N TYR A 117 4.63 3.04 7.06
CA TYR A 117 3.61 2.63 8.00
C TYR A 117 2.25 3.26 7.70
N ALA A 118 2.17 4.57 7.45
CA ALA A 118 0.93 5.25 7.10
C ALA A 118 0.30 4.65 5.82
N ARG A 119 1.13 4.35 4.82
CA ARG A 119 0.74 3.67 3.59
C ARG A 119 0.04 2.34 3.87
N SER A 120 0.53 1.58 4.84
CA SER A 120 -0.06 0.30 5.24
C SER A 120 -1.45 0.45 5.88
N ILE A 121 -1.85 1.64 6.30
CA ILE A 121 -3.18 1.93 6.85
C ILE A 121 -4.09 2.43 5.74
N PHE A 122 -3.72 3.49 5.01
CA PHE A 122 -4.64 4.09 4.06
C PHE A 122 -4.86 3.25 2.79
N LEU A 123 -4.05 2.24 2.52
CA LEU A 123 -4.29 1.25 1.46
C LEU A 123 -5.25 0.12 1.90
N GLN A 124 -5.66 0.07 3.18
CA GLN A 124 -6.50 -1.01 3.69
C GLN A 124 -7.97 -0.60 3.78
N GLU A 125 -8.81 -1.24 2.97
CA GLU A 125 -10.26 -1.06 3.01
C GLU A 125 -10.86 -1.43 4.38
N ALA A 126 -10.31 -2.44 5.04
CA ALA A 126 -10.77 -2.93 6.34
C ALA A 126 -10.83 -1.85 7.43
N VAL A 127 -9.97 -0.82 7.35
CA VAL A 127 -9.94 0.27 8.33
C VAL A 127 -10.84 1.45 7.94
N CYS A 128 -11.43 1.43 6.76
CA CYS A 128 -12.26 2.52 6.26
C CYS A 128 -13.49 2.80 7.13
N ASN A 129 -14.00 1.82 7.87
CA ASN A 129 -15.17 1.95 8.72
C ASN A 129 -14.84 2.28 10.18
N LEU A 130 -13.57 2.47 10.53
CA LEU A 130 -13.17 2.84 11.88
C LEU A 130 -13.61 4.27 12.22
N GLU A 131 -13.93 4.49 13.50
CA GLU A 131 -14.14 5.84 14.02
C GLU A 131 -12.86 6.65 13.96
N LYS A 132 -12.98 7.98 13.84
CA LYS A 132 -11.81 8.89 13.79
C LYS A 132 -10.81 8.61 14.92
N LYS A 133 -11.28 8.45 16.15
CA LYS A 133 -10.43 8.15 17.31
C LYS A 133 -9.66 6.84 17.15
N GLN A 134 -10.33 5.80 16.64
CA GLN A 134 -9.69 4.51 16.40
C GLN A 134 -8.58 4.63 15.33
N LEU A 135 -8.86 5.39 14.28
CA LEU A 135 -7.89 5.66 13.23
C LEU A 135 -6.68 6.45 13.77
N GLU A 136 -6.91 7.48 14.59
CA GLU A 136 -5.86 8.24 15.27
C GLU A 136 -4.97 7.32 16.13
N GLU A 137 -5.57 6.38 16.87
CA GLU A 137 -4.84 5.40 17.67
C GLU A 137 -3.97 4.47 16.79
N LEU A 138 -4.48 4.04 15.62
CA LEU A 138 -3.69 3.21 14.69
C LEU A 138 -2.50 3.98 14.13
N TYR A 139 -2.69 5.20 13.67
CA TYR A 139 -1.58 6.02 13.16
C TYR A 139 -0.52 6.30 14.23
N ALA A 140 -0.95 6.58 15.46
CA ALA A 140 -0.05 6.82 16.58
C ALA A 140 0.86 5.62 16.92
N ILE A 141 0.43 4.37 16.66
CA ILE A 141 1.27 3.17 16.80
C ILE A 141 2.55 3.28 15.93
N GLY A 142 2.43 3.82 14.74
CA GLY A 142 3.54 4.07 13.81
C GLY A 142 4.18 5.45 13.93
N ARG A 143 3.94 6.18 15.02
CA ARG A 143 4.47 7.53 15.26
C ARG A 143 3.97 8.56 14.24
N VAL A 144 2.86 8.30 13.60
CA VAL A 144 2.25 9.18 12.60
C VAL A 144 1.26 10.11 13.28
N ASP A 145 1.46 11.42 13.12
CA ASP A 145 0.47 12.42 13.47
C ASP A 145 -0.61 12.48 12.38
N MET A 146 -1.88 12.56 12.78
CA MET A 146 -3.00 12.70 11.85
C MET A 146 -2.89 13.95 10.96
N GLU A 147 -2.24 15.01 11.45
CA GLU A 147 -2.03 16.23 10.67
C GLU A 147 -1.01 16.05 9.55
N GLU A 148 -0.14 15.01 9.62
CA GLU A 148 0.82 14.65 8.58
C GLU A 148 0.28 13.64 7.56
N VAL A 149 -0.84 12.96 7.85
CA VAL A 149 -1.42 11.97 6.93
C VAL A 149 -1.66 12.52 5.52
N PRO A 150 -2.12 13.75 5.31
CA PRO A 150 -2.24 14.32 3.97
C PRO A 150 -0.89 14.45 3.23
N VAL A 151 0.21 14.70 3.96
CA VAL A 151 1.56 14.76 3.38
C VAL A 151 1.98 13.39 2.88
N TYR A 152 1.81 12.35 3.68
CA TYR A 152 2.10 10.96 3.27
C TYR A 152 1.21 10.51 2.11
N TYR A 153 -0.05 10.93 2.12
CA TYR A 153 -0.95 10.63 1.01
C TYR A 153 -0.46 11.27 -0.31
N GLN A 154 0.01 12.52 -0.27
CA GLN A 154 0.58 13.15 -1.45
C GLN A 154 1.86 12.44 -1.92
N MET A 155 2.68 11.93 -1.01
CA MET A 155 3.83 11.08 -1.37
C MET A 155 3.39 9.81 -2.08
N GLU A 156 2.30 9.16 -1.64
CA GLU A 156 1.73 7.99 -2.32
C GLU A 156 1.26 8.34 -3.74
N VAL A 157 0.55 9.46 -3.92
CA VAL A 157 0.13 9.93 -5.24
C VAL A 157 1.33 10.10 -6.17
N ASN A 158 2.38 10.76 -5.71
CA ASN A 158 3.61 10.96 -6.49
C ASN A 158 4.29 9.63 -6.82
N PHE A 159 4.31 8.70 -5.88
CA PHE A 159 4.85 7.34 -6.09
C PHE A 159 4.03 6.57 -7.13
N GLN A 160 2.71 6.61 -7.06
CA GLN A 160 1.84 5.97 -8.05
C GLN A 160 2.02 6.58 -9.46
N GLU A 161 2.22 7.88 -9.56
CA GLU A 161 2.57 8.53 -10.82
C GLU A 161 3.94 8.08 -11.36
N TYR A 162 4.90 7.86 -10.47
CA TYR A 162 6.21 7.32 -10.85
C TYR A 162 6.09 5.89 -11.37
N VAL A 163 5.34 5.01 -10.68
CA VAL A 163 5.12 3.61 -11.04
C VAL A 163 4.38 3.48 -12.36
N SER A 164 3.32 4.26 -12.55
CA SER A 164 2.48 4.21 -13.76
C SER A 164 3.07 4.94 -14.97
N GLY A 165 4.14 5.72 -14.78
CA GLY A 165 4.70 6.61 -15.79
C GLY A 165 3.95 7.93 -15.87
N LYS A 166 4.66 9.05 -15.72
CA LYS A 166 4.09 10.39 -15.70
C LYS A 166 3.22 10.66 -16.94
N GLY A 167 1.95 10.84 -16.74
CA GLY A 167 1.00 11.31 -17.75
C GLY A 167 0.38 10.23 -18.65
N GLU A 168 0.72 8.98 -18.50
CA GLU A 168 0.09 7.88 -19.22
C GLU A 168 -0.77 7.02 -18.26
N LYS A 169 -1.95 7.51 -17.94
CA LYS A 169 -2.97 6.67 -17.30
C LYS A 169 -3.48 5.68 -18.34
N TYR A 170 -3.01 4.45 -18.26
CA TYR A 170 -3.56 3.38 -19.11
C TYR A 170 -4.79 2.82 -18.46
N ALA A 171 -5.93 2.90 -19.15
CA ALA A 171 -7.04 2.01 -18.82
C ALA A 171 -6.54 0.56 -18.84
N LEU A 172 -7.07 -0.28 -17.97
CA LEU A 172 -6.67 -1.68 -17.86
C LEU A 172 -6.76 -2.40 -19.23
N SER A 173 -7.72 -2.03 -20.07
CA SER A 173 -7.84 -2.47 -21.46
C SER A 173 -6.62 -2.13 -22.32
N HIS A 174 -6.08 -0.92 -22.21
CA HIS A 174 -4.86 -0.50 -22.93
C HIS A 174 -3.63 -1.29 -22.47
N LEU A 175 -3.54 -1.59 -21.17
CA LEU A 175 -2.46 -2.42 -20.64
C LEU A 175 -2.54 -3.84 -21.24
N TYR A 176 -3.73 -4.43 -21.28
CA TYR A 176 -3.96 -5.75 -21.89
C TYR A 176 -3.67 -5.75 -23.39
N GLU A 177 -4.02 -4.70 -24.13
CA GLU A 177 -3.67 -4.55 -25.55
C GLU A 177 -2.16 -4.50 -25.75
N LYS A 178 -1.42 -3.69 -24.96
CA LYS A 178 0.05 -3.61 -25.01
C LYS A 178 0.72 -4.94 -24.67
N MET A 179 0.16 -5.69 -23.74
CA MET A 179 0.68 -7.01 -23.36
C MET A 179 0.23 -8.13 -24.33
N HIS A 180 -0.50 -7.80 -25.40
CA HIS A 180 -1.09 -8.77 -26.31
C HIS A 180 -1.98 -9.82 -25.64
N CYS A 181 -2.56 -9.46 -24.48
CA CYS A 181 -3.49 -10.30 -23.74
C CYS A 181 -4.91 -10.09 -24.26
N LYS A 182 -5.75 -11.14 -24.16
CA LYS A 182 -7.18 -10.98 -24.42
C LYS A 182 -7.82 -10.19 -23.28
N SER A 183 -8.48 -9.08 -23.60
CA SER A 183 -9.37 -8.42 -22.65
C SER A 183 -10.72 -9.16 -22.63
N TYR A 184 -11.24 -9.40 -21.45
CA TYR A 184 -12.59 -9.95 -21.26
C TYR A 184 -13.53 -8.83 -20.83
N PRO A 185 -14.81 -8.86 -21.28
CA PRO A 185 -15.81 -7.93 -20.77
C PRO A 185 -15.88 -8.01 -19.25
N VAL A 186 -15.99 -6.86 -18.59
CA VAL A 186 -16.06 -6.78 -17.12
C VAL A 186 -17.23 -7.59 -16.54
N SER A 187 -18.32 -7.73 -17.32
CA SER A 187 -19.48 -8.56 -16.99
C SER A 187 -19.17 -10.05 -16.80
N GLU A 188 -18.02 -10.53 -17.28
CA GLU A 188 -17.59 -11.93 -17.12
C GLU A 188 -16.72 -12.14 -15.87
N TRP A 189 -16.43 -11.07 -15.13
CA TRP A 189 -15.56 -11.12 -13.96
C TRP A 189 -16.40 -11.18 -12.69
N ASP A 190 -16.23 -12.25 -11.91
CA ASP A 190 -16.91 -12.39 -10.62
C ASP A 190 -16.12 -11.64 -9.52
N TYR A 191 -16.24 -10.30 -9.53
CA TYR A 191 -15.59 -9.46 -8.54
C TYR A 191 -16.49 -9.25 -7.32
N LYS A 192 -16.05 -9.72 -6.19
CA LYS A 192 -16.73 -9.58 -4.90
C LYS A 192 -16.37 -8.32 -4.11
N SER A 193 -15.40 -7.50 -4.58
CA SER A 193 -14.98 -6.29 -3.88
C SER A 193 -15.79 -5.06 -4.30
N GLN A 194 -16.18 -4.23 -3.36
CA GLN A 194 -16.89 -2.97 -3.62
C GLN A 194 -16.07 -1.99 -4.48
N PHE A 195 -14.74 -2.06 -4.37
CA PHE A 195 -13.82 -1.25 -5.18
C PHE A 195 -14.01 -1.47 -6.68
N PHE A 196 -14.16 -2.70 -7.10
CA PHE A 196 -14.42 -3.02 -8.50
C PHE A 196 -15.87 -2.73 -8.91
N SER A 197 -16.85 -2.74 -8.00
CA SER A 197 -18.23 -2.40 -8.30
C SER A 197 -18.38 -0.97 -8.82
N ILE A 198 -17.63 -0.03 -8.26
CA ILE A 198 -17.63 1.39 -8.71
C ILE A 198 -17.04 1.51 -10.13
N CYS A 199 -15.96 0.77 -10.42
CA CYS A 199 -15.40 0.71 -11.76
C CYS A 199 -16.34 0.02 -12.76
N ILE A 200 -17.10 -0.99 -12.32
CA ILE A 200 -18.03 -1.77 -13.16
C ILE A 200 -19.24 -0.94 -13.58
N GLU A 201 -19.81 -0.11 -12.70
CA GLU A 201 -20.96 0.74 -13.06
C GLU A 201 -20.61 1.73 -14.18
N GLY A 202 -19.43 2.34 -14.14
CA GLY A 202 -18.93 3.16 -15.23
C GLY A 202 -18.70 2.40 -16.53
N PHE A 203 -18.27 1.15 -16.46
CA PHE A 203 -18.04 0.27 -17.59
C PHE A 203 -19.35 -0.21 -18.27
N SER A 204 -20.37 -0.54 -17.48
CA SER A 204 -21.64 -1.07 -18.00
C SER A 204 -22.45 -0.04 -18.78
N GLU A 205 -22.27 1.24 -18.52
CA GLU A 205 -23.00 2.33 -19.17
C GLU A 205 -22.29 2.89 -20.41
N GLY A 206 -21.12 2.38 -20.76
CA GLY A 206 -20.33 2.88 -21.91
C GLY A 206 -19.85 4.32 -21.77
N LYS A 207 -20.00 4.89 -20.60
CA LYS A 207 -19.47 6.20 -20.24
C LYS A 207 -18.11 6.01 -19.56
N TRP A 208 -17.08 6.10 -20.36
CA TRP A 208 -15.70 6.20 -19.87
C TRP A 208 -15.47 7.61 -19.34
N GLU A 209 -16.01 7.97 -18.20
CA GLU A 209 -15.42 9.01 -17.40
C GLU A 209 -14.20 8.40 -16.72
N GLU A 210 -13.03 8.97 -16.97
CA GLU A 210 -11.82 8.69 -16.21
C GLU A 210 -12.09 8.98 -14.73
N ILE A 211 -12.61 7.99 -14.02
CA ILE A 211 -12.61 8.04 -12.56
C ILE A 211 -11.17 7.73 -12.20
N SER A 212 -10.38 8.78 -11.98
CA SER A 212 -9.02 8.59 -11.52
C SER A 212 -9.07 7.89 -10.17
N TYR A 213 -8.17 6.93 -9.98
CA TYR A 213 -7.91 6.30 -8.68
C TYR A 213 -7.77 7.36 -7.58
N GLU A 214 -7.18 8.52 -7.91
CA GLU A 214 -7.08 9.72 -7.10
C GLU A 214 -8.42 10.29 -6.63
N GLU A 215 -9.44 10.37 -7.51
CA GLU A 215 -10.74 10.95 -7.15
C GLU A 215 -11.50 10.04 -6.17
N THR A 216 -11.40 8.73 -6.31
CA THR A 216 -12.11 7.78 -5.45
C THR A 216 -11.49 7.77 -4.05
N ILE A 217 -10.17 7.61 -3.93
CA ILE A 217 -9.48 7.62 -2.64
C ILE A 217 -9.50 9.01 -2.01
N HIS A 218 -9.29 10.06 -2.78
CA HIS A 218 -9.36 11.45 -2.28
C HIS A 218 -10.75 11.79 -1.72
N SER A 219 -11.81 11.36 -2.39
CA SER A 219 -13.19 11.58 -1.92
C SER A 219 -13.50 10.82 -0.63
N GLU A 220 -12.98 9.61 -0.45
CA GLU A 220 -13.20 8.80 0.75
C GLU A 220 -12.35 9.28 1.94
N ILE A 221 -11.12 9.73 1.71
CA ILE A 221 -10.28 10.31 2.77
C ILE A 221 -10.78 11.69 3.18
N GLN A 222 -11.14 12.58 2.23
CA GLN A 222 -11.69 13.90 2.56
C GLN A 222 -13.01 13.86 3.35
N LYS A 223 -13.81 12.81 3.20
CA LYS A 223 -15.03 12.62 4.03
C LYS A 223 -14.71 12.24 5.48
N LYS A 224 -13.48 11.85 5.82
CA LYS A 224 -13.08 11.32 7.12
C LYS A 224 -12.08 12.20 7.87
N ILE A 225 -11.45 13.18 7.22
CA ILE A 225 -10.66 14.24 7.83
C ILE A 225 -11.57 15.42 8.15
#